data_a00b1718f3101e7e5a764468cc788b36
#
_entry.id   a00b1718f3101e7e5a764468cc788b36
#
_cell.length_a   1.000
_cell.length_b   1.000
_cell.length_c   1.000
_cell.angle_alpha   90.00
_cell.angle_beta   90.00
_cell.angle_gamma   90.00
#
_symmetry.space_group_name_H-M   'P 1'
#
loop_
_entity.id
_entity.type
_entity.pdbx_description
1 polymer ?
#
loop_
_entity_poly.entity_id
_entity_poly.type
_entity_poly.pdbx_seq_one_letter_code
_entity_poly.pdbx_strand_id
1 'polypeptide(L)'
;ANFKDIKNKKDLKKKISWLRNKSGGKPIGIKIAAGNIEEDLKVAVYAKPDFITIDGRPGATAASPKLLKAASSIPTLFALYRARKFLDKNSKNISLVITGGLRTSADFAKALALGADAIAIGTAALMACACQQYRICNTGNCPVGVATQNPELRKRLKVDLSAKRLENYLSVSTEELKYFARLTGNIDVHKLSINDLCTVNSEISNHTDIEHV
;
A
#
# COMPACT_ATOMS: atom_id res chain seq x y z
N ALA A 1 -9.04 8.55 16.47
CA ALA A 1 -10.11 8.82 15.50
C ALA A 1 -10.87 7.52 15.22
N ASN A 2 -12.15 7.50 15.51
CA ASN A 2 -13.01 6.33 15.34
C ASN A 2 -14.22 6.71 14.48
N PHE A 3 -14.72 5.76 13.71
CA PHE A 3 -16.03 5.89 13.09
C PHE A 3 -17.11 5.91 14.17
N LYS A 4 -18.10 6.82 14.03
CA LYS A 4 -19.17 6.98 15.04
C LYS A 4 -20.01 5.71 15.22
N ASP A 5 -20.16 4.92 14.16
CA ASP A 5 -20.99 3.73 14.05
C ASP A 5 -20.21 2.41 14.22
N ILE A 6 -18.88 2.48 14.47
CA ILE A 6 -18.05 1.29 14.70
C ILE A 6 -17.35 1.41 16.05
N LYS A 7 -17.84 0.68 17.05
CA LYS A 7 -17.33 0.67 18.42
C LYS A 7 -16.53 -0.59 18.75
N ASN A 8 -16.76 -1.67 18.02
CA ASN A 8 -16.16 -2.97 18.25
C ASN A 8 -16.13 -3.81 16.96
N LYS A 9 -15.51 -4.98 17.01
CA LYS A 9 -15.39 -5.89 15.86
C LYS A 9 -16.74 -6.37 15.29
N LYS A 10 -17.80 -6.43 16.10
CA LYS A 10 -19.15 -6.84 15.63
C LYS A 10 -19.76 -5.74 14.76
N ASP A 11 -19.57 -4.47 15.14
CA ASP A 11 -20.05 -3.33 14.35
C ASP A 11 -19.28 -3.23 13.02
N LEU A 12 -17.97 -3.46 13.04
CA LEU A 12 -17.16 -3.53 11.82
C LEU A 12 -17.69 -4.61 10.87
N LYS A 13 -17.99 -5.81 11.38
CA LYS A 13 -18.57 -6.91 10.59
C LYS A 13 -19.92 -6.54 9.99
N LYS A 14 -20.81 -5.90 10.78
CA LYS A 14 -22.10 -5.39 10.28
C LYS A 14 -21.90 -4.37 9.16
N LYS A 15 -20.92 -3.46 9.32
CA LYS A 15 -20.59 -2.46 8.31
C LYS A 15 -20.11 -3.08 6.99
N ILE A 16 -19.22 -4.07 7.05
CA ILE A 16 -18.76 -4.81 5.87
C ILE A 16 -19.92 -5.50 5.15
N SER A 17 -20.80 -6.21 5.91
CA SER A 17 -21.97 -6.86 5.35
C SER A 17 -22.93 -5.86 4.68
N TRP A 18 -23.16 -4.72 5.33
CA TRP A 18 -23.99 -3.65 4.78
C TRP A 18 -23.41 -3.08 3.48
N LEU A 19 -22.10 -2.80 3.45
CA LEU A 19 -21.40 -2.31 2.25
C LEU A 19 -21.49 -3.33 1.10
N ARG A 20 -21.27 -4.62 1.39
CA ARG A 20 -21.39 -5.70 0.39
C ARG A 20 -22.78 -5.74 -0.24
N ASN A 21 -23.82 -5.64 0.57
CA ASN A 21 -25.21 -5.61 0.08
C ASN A 21 -25.48 -4.34 -0.75
N LYS A 22 -25.03 -3.18 -0.27
CA LYS A 22 -25.24 -1.89 -0.98
C LYS A 22 -24.46 -1.78 -2.28
N SER A 23 -23.29 -2.42 -2.37
CA SER A 23 -22.48 -2.42 -3.58
C SER A 23 -22.91 -3.44 -4.65
N GLY A 24 -23.95 -4.23 -4.38
CA GLY A 24 -24.35 -5.31 -5.26
C GLY A 24 -23.34 -6.47 -5.30
N GLY A 25 -22.72 -6.79 -4.15
CA GLY A 25 -21.78 -7.92 -4.02
C GLY A 25 -20.34 -7.62 -4.45
N LYS A 26 -19.97 -6.36 -4.66
CA LYS A 26 -18.58 -6.01 -4.99
C LYS A 26 -17.64 -6.27 -3.81
N PRO A 27 -16.34 -6.56 -4.07
CA PRO A 27 -15.35 -6.77 -3.02
C PRO A 27 -15.24 -5.59 -2.06
N ILE A 28 -15.22 -5.86 -0.77
CA ILE A 28 -15.10 -4.86 0.29
C ILE A 28 -13.79 -5.06 1.03
N GLY A 29 -12.97 -4.03 1.07
CA GLY A 29 -11.68 -4.03 1.77
C GLY A 29 -11.67 -3.19 3.05
N ILE A 30 -10.72 -3.49 3.91
CA ILE A 30 -10.37 -2.71 5.08
C ILE A 30 -8.94 -2.19 4.90
N LYS A 31 -8.72 -0.89 5.11
CA LYS A 31 -7.36 -0.32 5.15
C LYS A 31 -7.03 0.08 6.58
N ILE A 32 -5.88 -0.37 7.07
CA ILE A 32 -5.34 -0.06 8.39
C ILE A 32 -3.90 0.42 8.31
N ALA A 33 -3.50 1.29 9.22
CA ALA A 33 -2.09 1.65 9.40
C ALA A 33 -1.34 0.48 10.04
N ALA A 34 -0.03 0.38 9.75
CA ALA A 34 0.84 -0.64 10.31
C ALA A 34 1.19 -0.33 11.78
N GLY A 35 0.24 -0.56 12.66
CA GLY A 35 0.38 -0.43 14.11
C GLY A 35 0.71 -1.76 14.78
N ASN A 36 -0.20 -2.29 15.56
CA ASN A 36 -0.11 -3.63 16.13
C ASN A 36 -0.71 -4.66 15.16
N ILE A 37 0.11 -5.10 14.20
CA ILE A 37 -0.31 -5.84 13.01
C ILE A 37 -1.22 -7.03 13.35
N GLU A 38 -0.79 -7.90 14.26
CA GLU A 38 -1.49 -9.15 14.54
C GLU A 38 -2.83 -8.89 15.26
N GLU A 39 -2.87 -7.96 16.22
CA GLU A 39 -4.09 -7.64 16.95
C GLU A 39 -5.10 -6.90 16.06
N ASP A 40 -4.62 -5.97 15.23
CA ASP A 40 -5.45 -5.26 14.26
C ASP A 40 -6.02 -6.23 13.20
N LEU A 41 -5.21 -7.18 12.73
CA LEU A 41 -5.64 -8.20 11.79
C LEU A 41 -6.65 -9.19 12.40
N LYS A 42 -6.56 -9.54 13.69
CA LYS A 42 -7.60 -10.36 14.36
C LYS A 42 -8.96 -9.69 14.27
N VAL A 43 -9.01 -8.37 14.47
CA VAL A 43 -10.25 -7.60 14.36
C VAL A 43 -10.74 -7.51 12.91
N ALA A 44 -9.83 -7.22 11.98
CA ALA A 44 -10.14 -7.09 10.56
C ALA A 44 -10.65 -8.42 9.96
N VAL A 45 -9.96 -9.53 10.21
CA VAL A 45 -10.33 -10.88 9.73
C VAL A 45 -11.68 -11.32 10.28
N TYR A 46 -11.99 -11.01 11.55
CA TYR A 46 -13.31 -11.28 12.12
C TYR A 46 -14.47 -10.63 11.34
N ALA A 47 -14.22 -9.47 10.74
CA ALA A 47 -15.21 -8.76 9.93
C ALA A 47 -15.43 -9.38 8.54
N LYS A 48 -14.57 -10.31 8.10
CA LYS A 48 -14.63 -11.02 6.82
C LYS A 48 -14.61 -10.06 5.61
N PRO A 49 -13.60 -9.19 5.47
CA PRO A 49 -13.41 -8.43 4.23
C PRO A 49 -12.91 -9.35 3.13
N ASP A 50 -12.98 -8.88 1.88
CA ASP A 50 -12.42 -9.60 0.72
C ASP A 50 -10.91 -9.34 0.57
N PHE A 51 -10.45 -8.15 1.00
CA PHE A 51 -9.02 -7.81 1.06
C PHE A 51 -8.71 -6.89 2.23
N ILE A 52 -7.46 -6.90 2.66
CA ILE A 52 -6.95 -5.98 3.69
C ILE A 52 -5.75 -5.23 3.12
N THR A 53 -5.78 -3.90 3.24
CA THR A 53 -4.65 -3.04 2.87
C THR A 53 -3.90 -2.62 4.13
N ILE A 54 -2.61 -2.92 4.18
CA ILE A 54 -1.70 -2.46 5.23
C ILE A 54 -0.92 -1.25 4.73
N ASP A 55 -0.95 -0.16 5.49
CA ASP A 55 -0.24 1.07 5.17
C ASP A 55 0.97 1.25 6.11
N GLY A 56 2.17 1.00 5.57
CA GLY A 56 3.42 1.14 6.32
C GLY A 56 3.78 2.61 6.63
N ARG A 57 4.77 2.81 7.50
CA ARG A 57 5.23 4.14 7.96
C ARG A 57 5.37 5.20 6.86
N PRO A 58 5.99 4.92 5.68
CA PRO A 58 6.14 5.94 4.64
C PRO A 58 4.84 6.36 3.95
N GLY A 59 3.73 5.64 4.20
CA GLY A 59 2.42 5.93 3.59
C GLY A 59 1.65 7.07 4.23
N ALA A 60 2.14 7.61 5.36
CA ALA A 60 1.53 8.76 5.98
C ALA A 60 1.44 9.95 5.00
N THR A 61 0.28 10.61 4.98
CA THR A 61 0.01 11.71 4.04
C THR A 61 0.94 12.90 4.23
N ALA A 62 1.07 13.75 3.20
CA ALA A 62 1.82 14.99 3.32
C ALA A 62 1.23 15.95 4.37
N ALA A 63 -0.07 15.84 4.65
CA ALA A 63 -0.78 16.61 5.66
C ALA A 63 -0.51 16.14 7.11
N SER A 64 0.03 14.94 7.30
CA SER A 64 0.34 14.46 8.65
C SER A 64 1.48 15.25 9.28
N PRO A 65 1.40 15.58 10.58
CA PRO A 65 2.50 16.21 11.31
C PRO A 65 3.79 15.38 11.22
N LYS A 66 4.92 16.04 11.02
CA LYS A 66 6.23 15.36 10.86
C LYS A 66 6.56 14.43 12.03
N LEU A 67 6.27 14.87 13.26
CA LEU A 67 6.47 14.07 14.46
C LEU A 67 5.74 12.73 14.41
N LEU A 68 4.48 12.73 14.04
CA LEU A 68 3.69 11.50 13.94
C LEU A 68 4.23 10.58 12.84
N LYS A 69 4.61 11.14 11.68
CA LYS A 69 5.20 10.35 10.59
C LYS A 69 6.51 9.68 11.00
N ALA A 70 7.33 10.37 11.78
CA ALA A 70 8.64 9.85 12.20
C ALA A 70 8.53 8.80 13.32
N ALA A 71 7.54 8.95 14.21
CA ALA A 71 7.45 8.19 15.46
C ALA A 71 6.37 7.11 15.49
N SER A 72 5.53 7.01 14.45
CA SER A 72 4.43 6.03 14.43
C SER A 72 4.53 5.05 13.25
N SER A 73 3.85 3.92 13.39
CA SER A 73 3.77 2.83 12.40
C SER A 73 5.08 2.05 12.16
N ILE A 74 4.92 0.83 11.73
CA ILE A 74 5.99 -0.10 11.39
C ILE A 74 6.45 0.16 9.94
N PRO A 75 7.75 0.02 9.62
CA PRO A 75 8.21 0.07 8.23
C PRO A 75 7.52 -0.98 7.35
N THR A 76 7.23 -0.60 6.10
CA THR A 76 6.39 -1.36 5.17
C THR A 76 6.83 -2.82 4.99
N LEU A 77 8.13 -3.08 4.89
CA LEU A 77 8.68 -4.42 4.73
C LEU A 77 8.29 -5.34 5.90
N PHE A 78 8.54 -4.90 7.14
CA PHE A 78 8.23 -5.70 8.33
C PHE A 78 6.71 -5.84 8.54
N ALA A 79 5.95 -4.79 8.22
CA ALA A 79 4.50 -4.82 8.28
C ALA A 79 3.92 -5.86 7.31
N LEU A 80 4.41 -5.89 6.07
CA LEU A 80 4.01 -6.86 5.05
C LEU A 80 4.32 -8.29 5.48
N TYR A 81 5.57 -8.56 5.88
CA TYR A 81 6.01 -9.88 6.31
C TYR A 81 5.16 -10.42 7.48
N ARG A 82 4.96 -9.61 8.52
CA ARG A 82 4.12 -9.99 9.67
C ARG A 82 2.66 -10.22 9.28
N ALA A 83 2.11 -9.35 8.43
CA ALA A 83 0.74 -9.49 7.96
C ALA A 83 0.56 -10.76 7.12
N ARG A 84 1.49 -11.09 6.22
CA ARG A 84 1.45 -12.31 5.42
C ARG A 84 1.51 -13.55 6.31
N LYS A 85 2.48 -13.62 7.21
CA LYS A 85 2.58 -14.73 8.19
C LYS A 85 1.30 -14.93 8.99
N PHE A 86 0.68 -13.83 9.43
CA PHE A 86 -0.59 -13.92 10.17
C PHE A 86 -1.73 -14.45 9.30
N LEU A 87 -1.89 -13.93 8.07
CA LEU A 87 -2.98 -14.33 7.18
C LEU A 87 -2.82 -15.77 6.71
N ASP A 88 -1.62 -16.24 6.40
CA ASP A 88 -1.36 -17.62 6.00
C ASP A 88 -1.79 -18.62 7.08
N LYS A 89 -1.63 -18.26 8.33
CA LYS A 89 -2.03 -19.08 9.47
C LYS A 89 -3.53 -19.00 9.77
N ASN A 90 -4.16 -17.85 9.57
CA ASN A 90 -5.50 -17.59 10.11
C ASN A 90 -6.61 -17.39 9.05
N SER A 91 -6.28 -16.97 7.82
CA SER A 91 -7.28 -16.64 6.81
C SER A 91 -6.71 -16.49 5.41
N LYS A 92 -6.42 -17.60 4.74
CA LYS A 92 -5.81 -17.65 3.40
C LYS A 92 -6.68 -17.03 2.28
N ASN A 93 -7.97 -16.82 2.52
CA ASN A 93 -8.93 -16.34 1.52
C ASN A 93 -9.03 -14.80 1.46
N ILE A 94 -8.27 -14.07 2.28
CA ILE A 94 -8.26 -12.62 2.29
C ILE A 94 -7.01 -12.13 1.56
N SER A 95 -7.21 -11.37 0.48
CA SER A 95 -6.08 -10.79 -0.26
C SER A 95 -5.39 -9.71 0.56
N LEU A 96 -4.05 -9.72 0.54
CA LEU A 96 -3.20 -8.75 1.21
C LEU A 96 -2.71 -7.69 0.24
N VAL A 97 -3.13 -6.45 0.43
CA VAL A 97 -2.64 -5.30 -0.30
C VAL A 97 -1.64 -4.55 0.56
N ILE A 98 -0.48 -4.22 0.02
CA ILE A 98 0.53 -3.43 0.71
C ILE A 98 0.67 -2.03 0.11
N THR A 99 0.85 -1.05 0.95
CA THR A 99 1.18 0.33 0.56
C THR A 99 2.12 0.97 1.58
N GLY A 100 2.70 2.10 1.23
CA GLY A 100 3.59 2.86 2.11
C GLY A 100 5.00 2.98 1.55
N GLY A 101 5.23 3.99 0.71
CA GLY A 101 6.56 4.36 0.23
C GLY A 101 7.08 3.59 -0.98
N LEU A 102 6.36 2.62 -1.51
CA LEU A 102 6.75 1.86 -2.70
C LEU A 102 6.72 2.77 -3.94
N ARG A 103 7.79 2.75 -4.75
CA ARG A 103 7.98 3.71 -5.85
C ARG A 103 8.54 3.11 -7.13
N THR A 104 9.35 2.09 -7.04
CA THR A 104 10.04 1.48 -8.18
C THR A 104 9.54 0.07 -8.44
N SER A 105 9.74 -0.43 -9.64
CA SER A 105 9.46 -1.82 -10.00
C SER A 105 10.17 -2.82 -9.08
N ALA A 106 11.40 -2.49 -8.63
CA ALA A 106 12.13 -3.31 -7.66
C ALA A 106 11.43 -3.35 -6.29
N ASP A 107 10.85 -2.23 -5.82
CA ASP A 107 10.03 -2.24 -4.60
C ASP A 107 8.80 -3.14 -4.78
N PHE A 108 8.19 -3.09 -5.97
CA PHE A 108 7.00 -3.88 -6.28
C PHE A 108 7.33 -5.38 -6.33
N ALA A 109 8.41 -5.75 -7.03
CA ALA A 109 8.87 -7.15 -7.09
C ALA A 109 9.16 -7.70 -5.69
N LYS A 110 9.90 -6.95 -4.86
CA LYS A 110 10.19 -7.34 -3.46
C LYS A 110 8.94 -7.48 -2.62
N ALA A 111 7.96 -6.58 -2.78
CA ALA A 111 6.70 -6.65 -2.04
C ALA A 111 5.86 -7.88 -2.46
N LEU A 112 5.81 -8.21 -3.76
CA LEU A 112 5.17 -9.43 -4.25
C LEU A 112 5.89 -10.68 -3.73
N ALA A 113 7.22 -10.71 -3.78
CA ALA A 113 8.03 -11.82 -3.27
C ALA A 113 7.84 -12.03 -1.75
N LEU A 114 7.57 -10.97 -0.99
CA LEU A 114 7.21 -11.04 0.43
C LEU A 114 5.74 -11.43 0.68
N GLY A 115 4.98 -11.74 -0.36
CA GLY A 115 3.63 -12.28 -0.27
C GLY A 115 2.51 -11.24 -0.29
N ALA A 116 2.74 -10.05 -0.84
CA ALA A 116 1.63 -9.16 -1.20
C ALA A 116 0.88 -9.74 -2.40
N ASP A 117 -0.45 -9.74 -2.35
CA ASP A 117 -1.30 -10.09 -3.50
C ASP A 117 -1.48 -8.88 -4.44
N ALA A 118 -1.38 -7.67 -3.90
CA ALA A 118 -1.44 -6.45 -4.68
C ALA A 118 -0.67 -5.29 -4.01
N ILE A 119 -0.30 -4.29 -4.80
CA ILE A 119 0.45 -3.12 -4.36
C ILE A 119 -0.35 -1.86 -4.67
N ALA A 120 -0.53 -1.02 -3.65
CA ALA A 120 -1.11 0.31 -3.84
C ALA A 120 -0.02 1.37 -3.77
N ILE A 121 -0.01 2.27 -4.74
CA ILE A 121 0.92 3.39 -4.82
C ILE A 121 0.19 4.72 -4.67
N GLY A 122 0.82 5.69 -4.03
CA GLY A 122 0.28 7.03 -3.87
C GLY A 122 1.25 8.08 -4.41
N THR A 123 2.28 8.40 -3.63
CA THR A 123 3.24 9.46 -3.97
C THR A 123 3.94 9.23 -5.31
N ALA A 124 4.27 7.98 -5.66
CA ALA A 124 4.91 7.68 -6.94
C ALA A 124 4.02 8.08 -8.13
N ALA A 125 2.75 7.72 -8.10
CA ALA A 125 1.78 8.12 -9.13
C ALA A 125 1.59 9.64 -9.17
N LEU A 126 1.51 10.31 -8.01
CA LEU A 126 1.42 11.77 -7.95
C LEU A 126 2.66 12.45 -8.55
N MET A 127 3.86 11.92 -8.30
CA MET A 127 5.12 12.43 -8.89
C MET A 127 5.12 12.26 -10.41
N ALA A 128 4.68 11.11 -10.91
CA ALA A 128 4.52 10.90 -12.34
C ALA A 128 3.55 11.92 -12.96
N CYS A 129 2.47 12.28 -12.25
CA CYS A 129 1.50 13.29 -12.71
C CYS A 129 2.00 14.74 -12.66
N ALA A 130 3.09 15.07 -12.01
CA ALA A 130 3.70 16.40 -11.88
C ALA A 130 3.90 16.89 -10.43
N CYS A 131 3.62 16.10 -9.41
CA CYS A 131 3.84 16.50 -8.01
C CYS A 131 5.34 16.72 -7.73
N GLN A 132 5.69 17.91 -7.28
CA GLN A 132 7.08 18.29 -6.95
C GLN A 132 7.41 18.09 -5.46
N GLN A 133 6.51 17.45 -4.69
CA GLN A 133 6.68 17.17 -3.27
C GLN A 133 6.95 18.39 -2.37
N TYR A 134 6.35 19.53 -2.66
CA TYR A 134 6.41 20.73 -1.79
C TYR A 134 5.86 20.47 -0.38
N ARG A 135 5.03 19.43 -0.22
CA ARG A 135 4.46 18.98 1.08
C ARG A 135 3.62 20.04 1.80
N ILE A 136 2.97 20.91 1.03
CA ILE A 136 2.03 21.93 1.50
C ILE A 136 0.57 21.59 1.14
N CYS A 137 0.28 20.30 0.89
CA CYS A 137 -1.04 19.85 0.44
C CYS A 137 -2.15 20.18 1.43
N ASN A 138 -1.83 20.27 2.74
CA ASN A 138 -2.77 20.64 3.79
C ASN A 138 -3.22 22.09 3.73
N THR A 139 -2.52 22.97 3.00
CA THR A 139 -2.88 24.39 2.86
C THR A 139 -3.86 24.63 1.70
N GLY A 140 -4.02 23.67 0.80
CA GLY A 140 -4.78 23.84 -0.43
C GLY A 140 -4.08 24.70 -1.51
N ASN A 141 -2.86 25.17 -1.26
CA ASN A 141 -2.13 26.08 -2.15
C ASN A 141 -1.05 25.36 -2.98
N CYS A 142 -1.37 24.19 -3.50
CA CYS A 142 -0.43 23.41 -4.32
C CYS A 142 0.02 24.18 -5.57
N PRO A 143 1.30 24.56 -5.71
CA PRO A 143 1.75 25.42 -6.79
C PRO A 143 1.74 24.74 -8.16
N VAL A 144 1.66 23.41 -8.23
CA VAL A 144 1.58 22.64 -9.48
C VAL A 144 0.16 22.18 -9.82
N GLY A 145 -0.84 22.56 -9.02
CA GLY A 145 -2.24 22.30 -9.32
C GLY A 145 -2.76 20.89 -9.00
N VAL A 146 -1.93 19.99 -8.41
CA VAL A 146 -2.31 18.60 -8.13
C VAL A 146 -3.24 18.48 -6.92
N ALA A 147 -2.95 19.22 -5.83
CA ALA A 147 -3.68 19.11 -4.56
C ALA A 147 -4.23 20.49 -4.15
N THR A 148 -5.16 21.03 -4.93
CA THR A 148 -5.79 22.33 -4.68
C THR A 148 -7.19 22.37 -5.28
N GLN A 149 -8.06 23.16 -4.67
CA GLN A 149 -9.37 23.52 -5.23
C GLN A 149 -9.37 24.95 -5.79
N ASN A 150 -8.28 25.72 -5.62
CA ASN A 150 -8.16 27.06 -6.19
C ASN A 150 -8.15 26.97 -7.72
N PRO A 151 -9.10 27.64 -8.44
CA PRO A 151 -9.21 27.56 -9.89
C PRO A 151 -7.94 27.99 -10.63
N GLU A 152 -7.26 29.04 -10.15
CA GLU A 152 -6.04 29.55 -10.80
C GLU A 152 -4.85 28.61 -10.65
N LEU A 153 -4.74 27.97 -9.50
CA LEU A 153 -3.69 26.97 -9.29
C LEU A 153 -3.98 25.67 -10.07
N ARG A 154 -5.25 25.24 -10.17
CA ARG A 154 -5.65 24.06 -10.93
C ARG A 154 -5.29 24.16 -12.42
N LYS A 155 -5.37 25.34 -13.02
CA LYS A 155 -4.99 25.58 -14.43
C LYS A 155 -3.54 25.20 -14.74
N ARG A 156 -2.67 25.13 -13.72
CA ARG A 156 -1.25 24.75 -13.87
C ARG A 156 -1.06 23.28 -14.15
N LEU A 157 -2.00 22.42 -13.75
CA LEU A 157 -1.97 21.00 -14.05
C LEU A 157 -2.42 20.76 -15.49
N LYS A 158 -1.46 20.38 -16.34
CA LYS A 158 -1.74 19.96 -17.72
C LYS A 158 -2.20 18.51 -17.72
N VAL A 159 -3.51 18.28 -17.75
CA VAL A 159 -4.12 16.96 -17.51
C VAL A 159 -3.61 15.92 -18.50
N ASP A 160 -3.64 16.20 -19.81
CA ASP A 160 -3.24 15.21 -20.84
C ASP A 160 -1.76 14.83 -20.71
N LEU A 161 -0.88 15.84 -20.46
CA LEU A 161 0.54 15.58 -20.25
C LEU A 161 0.77 14.76 -18.97
N SER A 162 0.04 15.04 -17.92
CA SER A 162 0.13 14.31 -16.65
C SER A 162 -0.37 12.89 -16.78
N ALA A 163 -1.45 12.67 -17.52
CA ALA A 163 -1.99 11.35 -17.85
C ALA A 163 -0.96 10.53 -18.64
N LYS A 164 -0.35 11.12 -19.68
CA LYS A 164 0.68 10.44 -20.47
C LYS A 164 1.92 10.07 -19.65
N ARG A 165 2.34 10.94 -18.73
CA ARG A 165 3.45 10.64 -17.81
C ARG A 165 3.13 9.49 -16.87
N LEU A 166 1.91 9.46 -16.32
CA LEU A 166 1.46 8.36 -15.47
C LEU A 166 1.36 7.05 -16.24
N GLU A 167 0.81 7.08 -17.46
CA GLU A 167 0.78 5.93 -18.37
C GLU A 167 2.19 5.37 -18.61
N ASN A 168 3.15 6.22 -18.95
CA ASN A 168 4.53 5.81 -19.17
C ASN A 168 5.14 5.17 -17.92
N TYR A 169 4.95 5.79 -16.74
CA TYR A 169 5.45 5.24 -15.48
C TYR A 169 4.86 3.85 -15.18
N LEU A 170 3.55 3.67 -15.35
CA LEU A 170 2.90 2.39 -15.10
C LEU A 170 3.33 1.33 -16.13
N SER A 171 3.44 1.70 -17.39
CA SER A 171 3.88 0.79 -18.46
C SER A 171 5.30 0.29 -18.25
N VAL A 172 6.24 1.20 -17.98
CA VAL A 172 7.64 0.85 -17.68
C VAL A 172 7.72 -0.03 -16.44
N SER A 173 7.05 0.36 -15.35
CA SER A 173 7.04 -0.44 -14.11
C SER A 173 6.49 -1.84 -14.33
N THR A 174 5.46 -1.99 -15.17
CA THR A 174 4.88 -3.30 -15.50
C THR A 174 5.84 -4.15 -16.32
N GLU A 175 6.51 -3.58 -17.33
CA GLU A 175 7.50 -4.32 -18.11
C GLU A 175 8.70 -4.75 -17.26
N GLU A 176 9.19 -3.88 -16.39
CA GLU A 176 10.27 -4.23 -15.47
C GLU A 176 9.88 -5.32 -14.47
N LEU A 177 8.63 -5.34 -13.99
CA LEU A 177 8.12 -6.46 -13.17
C LEU A 177 8.15 -7.80 -13.91
N LYS A 178 7.86 -7.80 -15.21
CA LYS A 178 7.98 -9.01 -16.05
C LYS A 178 9.43 -9.48 -16.15
N TYR A 179 10.40 -8.55 -16.17
CA TYR A 179 11.82 -8.93 -16.13
C TYR A 179 12.20 -9.62 -14.82
N PHE A 180 11.74 -9.11 -13.67
CA PHE A 180 11.99 -9.77 -12.39
C PHE A 180 11.40 -11.19 -12.34
N ALA A 181 10.18 -11.37 -12.82
CA ALA A 181 9.58 -12.70 -12.91
C ALA A 181 10.41 -13.65 -13.80
N ARG A 182 10.81 -13.21 -15.01
CA ARG A 182 11.63 -14.00 -15.93
C ARG A 182 13.00 -14.31 -15.36
N LEU A 183 13.63 -13.38 -14.65
CA LEU A 183 14.94 -13.56 -14.01
C LEU A 183 14.93 -14.71 -13.00
N THR A 184 13.80 -14.90 -12.29
CA THR A 184 13.59 -15.98 -11.33
C THR A 184 12.95 -17.24 -11.97
N GLY A 185 12.84 -17.28 -13.31
CA GLY A 185 12.27 -18.43 -14.04
C GLY A 185 10.74 -18.50 -14.00
N ASN A 186 10.06 -17.43 -13.60
CA ASN A 186 8.61 -17.37 -13.50
C ASN A 186 7.97 -16.66 -14.69
N ILE A 187 6.75 -17.07 -15.06
CA ILE A 187 5.90 -16.43 -16.07
C ILE A 187 4.80 -15.54 -15.45
N ASP A 188 4.67 -15.58 -14.13
CA ASP A 188 3.67 -14.86 -13.35
C ASP A 188 4.36 -14.17 -12.17
N VAL A 189 4.14 -12.88 -11.99
CA VAL A 189 4.72 -12.09 -10.90
C VAL A 189 4.26 -12.53 -9.50
N HIS A 190 3.11 -13.19 -9.39
CA HIS A 190 2.62 -13.77 -8.13
C HIS A 190 3.29 -15.10 -7.77
N LYS A 191 4.21 -15.58 -8.59
CA LYS A 191 5.08 -16.73 -8.29
C LYS A 191 6.41 -16.30 -7.67
N LEU A 192 6.70 -15.00 -7.67
CA LEU A 192 7.80 -14.47 -6.88
C LEU A 192 7.60 -14.86 -5.40
N SER A 193 8.67 -15.26 -4.75
CA SER A 193 8.64 -15.78 -3.38
C SER A 193 9.78 -15.23 -2.55
N ILE A 194 9.71 -15.41 -1.25
CA ILE A 194 10.77 -14.98 -0.34
C ILE A 194 12.13 -15.65 -0.66
N ASN A 195 12.12 -16.83 -1.30
CA ASN A 195 13.33 -17.53 -1.73
C ASN A 195 14.06 -16.84 -2.88
N ASP A 196 13.39 -15.86 -3.56
CA ASP A 196 13.98 -15.02 -4.60
C ASP A 196 14.64 -13.76 -4.03
N LEU A 197 14.65 -13.62 -2.70
CA LEU A 197 15.19 -12.48 -1.98
C LEU A 197 16.39 -12.84 -1.14
N CYS A 198 17.35 -11.92 -1.09
CA CYS A 198 18.45 -11.96 -0.12
C CYS A 198 18.70 -10.55 0.42
N THR A 199 19.45 -10.43 1.52
CA THR A 199 19.78 -9.14 2.12
C THR A 199 21.18 -9.15 2.74
N VAL A 200 21.84 -7.98 2.70
CA VAL A 200 23.07 -7.71 3.46
C VAL A 200 22.77 -6.97 4.78
N ASN A 201 21.50 -6.74 5.09
CA ASN A 201 21.08 -6.03 6.29
C ASN A 201 20.62 -7.02 7.35
N SER A 202 21.40 -7.12 8.44
CA SER A 202 21.12 -8.03 9.56
C SER A 202 19.76 -7.78 10.21
N GLU A 203 19.29 -6.52 10.31
CA GLU A 203 17.96 -6.23 10.86
C GLU A 203 16.85 -6.87 10.01
N ILE A 204 17.01 -6.88 8.70
CA ILE A 204 16.04 -7.50 7.80
C ILE A 204 16.06 -9.02 7.99
N SER A 205 17.22 -9.67 7.96
CA SER A 205 17.34 -11.12 8.13
C SER A 205 16.91 -11.58 9.53
N ASN A 206 17.23 -10.82 10.57
CA ASN A 206 16.86 -11.19 11.95
C ASN A 206 15.33 -11.09 12.20
N HIS A 207 14.61 -10.26 11.46
CA HIS A 207 13.18 -10.01 11.65
C HIS A 207 12.29 -10.50 10.50
N THR A 208 12.87 -11.19 9.52
CA THR A 208 12.14 -11.82 8.41
C THR A 208 12.80 -13.16 8.07
N ASP A 209 12.18 -13.95 7.18
CA ASP A 209 12.78 -15.19 6.65
C ASP A 209 13.63 -14.91 5.39
N ILE A 210 14.04 -13.65 5.12
CA ILE A 210 14.95 -13.29 4.02
C ILE A 210 16.37 -13.70 4.39
N GLU A 211 17.01 -14.48 3.51
CA GLU A 211 18.37 -14.98 3.72
C GLU A 211 19.39 -13.83 3.76
N HIS A 212 20.32 -13.91 4.71
CA HIS A 212 21.46 -13.01 4.76
C HIS A 212 22.59 -13.55 3.89
N VAL A 213 23.20 -12.72 3.03
CA VAL A 213 24.36 -13.03 2.19
C VAL A 213 25.62 -12.40 2.72
#